data_9a709e3a5ec38fe5d5fe3d86a56bba63
#
_entry.id   9a709e3a5ec38fe5d5fe3d86a56bba63
#
_cell.length_a   1.000
_cell.length_b   1.000
_cell.length_c   1.000
_cell.angle_alpha   90.00
_cell.angle_beta   90.00
_cell.angle_gamma   90.00
#
_symmetry.space_group_name_H-M   'P 1'
#
loop_
_entity.id
_entity.type
_entity.pdbx_description
1 polymer ?
#
loop_
_entity_poly.entity_id
_entity_poly.type
_entity_poly.pdbx_seq_one_letter_code
_entity_poly.pdbx_strand_id
1 'polypeptide(L)'
;MKKQLFLSLFLFVITSLLWAQTDMTNRIVNPGFEDGVEGWYIRKVGRQTNDAFGLKEGTAYVESWRPAGDKAQDGSLEQVLTKLPAGTYTVTVAAQNIQQNTPDVVQTGVWVYANENKTEVGLPGEYSVTATTVDGTLEIGFLIKGATGNYVCVDNFRLTHEEPTEETYAVFREEMGKLLAEAEKIDEQLSTPEQKALNEAVATAKAILAQSSWEGIIEAYTALDNAIFNYRFSLASPDKPMDVTSYMTNPGFEDSTVGWINGGFNSQNNDAFGLKVGDYYCEFWGLVTDTDTVSYT
;
A
#
# COMPACT_ATOMS: atom_id res chain seq x y z
N MET A 1 -17.97 -43.54 58.46
CA MET A 1 -17.61 -42.11 58.16
C MET A 1 -17.10 -42.04 56.75
N LYS A 2 -17.93 -41.55 55.77
CA LYS A 2 -17.58 -41.42 54.38
C LYS A 2 -17.06 -39.97 54.16
N LYS A 3 -15.80 -39.78 53.78
CA LYS A 3 -15.27 -38.50 53.39
C LYS A 3 -15.69 -38.21 51.95
N GLN A 4 -16.53 -37.20 51.76
CA GLN A 4 -16.84 -36.66 50.44
C GLN A 4 -15.69 -35.71 50.04
N LEU A 5 -15.07 -36.04 48.93
CA LEU A 5 -14.05 -35.20 48.27
C LEU A 5 -14.79 -34.23 47.36
N PHE A 6 -14.83 -32.93 47.72
CA PHE A 6 -15.29 -31.87 46.84
C PHE A 6 -14.20 -31.56 45.83
N LEU A 7 -14.41 -31.94 44.58
CA LEU A 7 -13.57 -31.57 43.45
C LEU A 7 -14.11 -30.25 42.89
N SER A 8 -13.45 -29.13 43.25
CA SER A 8 -13.76 -27.82 42.67
C SER A 8 -13.17 -27.75 41.26
N LEU A 9 -14.03 -27.89 40.28
CA LEU A 9 -13.70 -27.67 38.88
C LEU A 9 -13.59 -26.14 38.64
N PHE A 10 -12.37 -25.60 38.64
CA PHE A 10 -12.10 -24.23 38.22
C PHE A 10 -12.21 -24.18 36.71
N LEU A 11 -13.34 -23.72 36.20
CA LEU A 11 -13.55 -23.44 34.79
C LEU A 11 -12.80 -22.14 34.46
N PHE A 12 -11.59 -22.24 33.91
CA PHE A 12 -10.90 -21.11 33.32
C PHE A 12 -11.63 -20.76 32.01
N VAL A 13 -12.53 -19.78 32.07
CA VAL A 13 -13.06 -19.14 30.86
C VAL A 13 -11.94 -18.24 30.32
N ILE A 14 -11.18 -18.78 29.38
CA ILE A 14 -10.30 -17.95 28.54
C ILE A 14 -11.24 -17.17 27.62
N THR A 15 -11.63 -15.98 28.03
CA THR A 15 -12.18 -14.98 27.10
C THR A 15 -11.04 -14.54 26.21
N SER A 16 -10.84 -15.21 25.07
CA SER A 16 -10.15 -14.63 23.95
C SER A 16 -10.97 -13.39 23.57
N LEU A 17 -10.46 -12.21 23.88
CA LEU A 17 -10.89 -10.97 23.25
C LEU A 17 -10.56 -11.14 21.76
N LEU A 18 -11.50 -11.67 21.01
CA LEU A 18 -11.50 -11.54 19.56
C LEU A 18 -11.69 -10.06 19.29
N TRP A 19 -10.61 -9.37 19.02
CA TRP A 19 -10.67 -8.03 18.44
C TRP A 19 -11.46 -8.19 17.14
N ALA A 20 -12.59 -7.52 17.05
CA ALA A 20 -13.45 -7.64 15.88
C ALA A 20 -12.74 -6.91 14.72
N GLN A 21 -12.36 -7.67 13.71
CA GLN A 21 -11.95 -7.08 12.43
C GLN A 21 -13.10 -6.26 11.87
N THR A 22 -12.81 -5.02 11.53
CA THR A 22 -13.78 -4.13 10.88
C THR A 22 -13.63 -4.23 9.38
N ASP A 23 -14.73 -4.52 8.68
CA ASP A 23 -14.75 -4.49 7.21
C ASP A 23 -14.59 -3.05 6.70
N MET A 24 -13.54 -2.84 5.94
CA MET A 24 -13.17 -1.59 5.31
C MET A 24 -13.15 -1.69 3.77
N THR A 25 -13.75 -2.74 3.21
CA THR A 25 -13.76 -2.98 1.75
C THR A 25 -14.37 -1.80 0.97
N ASN A 26 -15.28 -1.05 1.58
CA ASN A 26 -15.85 0.16 1.01
C ASN A 26 -14.85 1.32 0.81
N ARG A 27 -13.61 1.20 1.32
CA ARG A 27 -12.51 2.14 1.08
C ARG A 27 -11.77 1.83 -0.22
N ILE A 28 -11.93 0.62 -0.75
CA ILE A 28 -11.42 0.22 -2.07
C ILE A 28 -12.43 0.67 -3.13
N VAL A 29 -11.97 1.41 -4.10
CA VAL A 29 -12.79 1.77 -5.27
C VAL A 29 -12.85 0.57 -6.20
N ASN A 30 -14.07 0.12 -6.56
CA ASN A 30 -14.31 -0.95 -7.53
C ASN A 30 -13.51 -2.26 -7.24
N PRO A 31 -13.68 -2.88 -6.06
CA PRO A 31 -12.85 -4.00 -5.60
C PRO A 31 -13.02 -5.29 -6.40
N GLY A 32 -14.11 -5.43 -7.15
CA GLY A 32 -14.44 -6.58 -8.01
C GLY A 32 -14.42 -6.23 -9.51
N PHE A 33 -13.89 -5.07 -9.91
CA PHE A 33 -13.75 -4.65 -11.32
C PHE A 33 -15.05 -4.58 -12.11
N GLU A 34 -16.21 -4.48 -11.46
CA GLU A 34 -17.51 -4.45 -12.12
C GLU A 34 -17.70 -3.18 -12.95
N ASP A 35 -17.17 -2.04 -12.48
CA ASP A 35 -17.20 -0.75 -13.16
C ASP A 35 -15.88 -0.49 -13.95
N GLY A 36 -15.48 -1.44 -14.78
CA GLY A 36 -14.22 -1.33 -15.52
C GLY A 36 -13.01 -1.54 -14.65
N VAL A 37 -12.06 -0.62 -14.72
CA VAL A 37 -10.85 -0.58 -13.86
C VAL A 37 -10.76 0.75 -13.12
N GLU A 38 -11.89 1.43 -12.94
CA GLU A 38 -11.97 2.70 -12.24
C GLU A 38 -11.34 2.59 -10.84
N GLY A 39 -10.52 3.58 -10.47
CA GLY A 39 -9.80 3.62 -9.20
C GLY A 39 -8.55 2.75 -9.13
N TRP A 40 -8.33 1.89 -10.12
CA TRP A 40 -7.16 1.02 -10.20
C TRP A 40 -6.17 1.50 -11.26
N TYR A 41 -4.93 1.49 -10.87
CA TYR A 41 -3.82 1.67 -11.77
C TYR A 41 -3.41 0.31 -12.33
N ILE A 42 -3.46 0.15 -13.64
CA ILE A 42 -3.17 -1.14 -14.28
C ILE A 42 -2.03 -1.04 -15.29
N ARG A 43 -1.17 -2.04 -15.33
CA ARG A 43 -0.08 -2.18 -16.30
C ARG A 43 -0.03 -3.59 -16.85
N LYS A 44 -0.21 -3.74 -18.15
CA LYS A 44 -0.12 -5.03 -18.90
C LYS A 44 -0.98 -6.16 -18.32
N VAL A 45 -2.04 -5.81 -17.63
CA VAL A 45 -3.14 -6.69 -17.24
C VAL A 45 -4.43 -6.16 -17.84
N GLY A 46 -5.44 -6.96 -17.96
CA GLY A 46 -6.69 -6.57 -18.60
C GLY A 46 -7.92 -7.10 -17.89
N ARG A 47 -8.99 -6.29 -17.86
CA ARG A 47 -10.29 -6.69 -17.36
C ARG A 47 -10.94 -7.69 -18.32
N GLN A 48 -11.56 -8.72 -17.76
CA GLN A 48 -12.32 -9.75 -18.48
C GLN A 48 -13.70 -9.94 -17.86
N THR A 49 -14.62 -10.46 -18.68
CA THR A 49 -16.00 -10.78 -18.28
C THR A 49 -16.45 -12.19 -18.65
N ASN A 50 -15.51 -13.01 -19.16
CA ASN A 50 -15.79 -14.41 -19.44
C ASN A 50 -15.81 -15.26 -18.16
N ASP A 51 -16.16 -16.56 -18.28
CA ASP A 51 -16.26 -17.48 -17.15
C ASP A 51 -14.99 -18.34 -16.95
N ALA A 52 -13.84 -17.90 -17.45
CA ALA A 52 -12.62 -18.68 -17.40
C ALA A 52 -11.96 -18.68 -16.00
N PHE A 53 -12.19 -17.65 -15.19
CA PHE A 53 -11.72 -17.60 -13.81
C PHE A 53 -12.81 -18.08 -12.85
N GLY A 54 -12.62 -19.30 -12.32
CA GLY A 54 -13.63 -19.99 -11.50
C GLY A 54 -13.86 -19.39 -10.12
N LEU A 55 -13.02 -18.44 -9.66
CA LEU A 55 -13.13 -17.78 -8.35
C LEU A 55 -13.63 -16.34 -8.48
N LYS A 56 -13.98 -15.86 -9.69
CA LYS A 56 -14.51 -14.51 -9.82
C LYS A 56 -15.83 -14.36 -9.09
N GLU A 57 -16.03 -13.20 -8.50
CA GLU A 57 -17.31 -12.75 -7.99
C GLU A 57 -17.94 -11.74 -8.96
N GLY A 58 -19.26 -11.73 -9.07
CA GLY A 58 -19.94 -10.87 -10.05
C GLY A 58 -19.68 -11.28 -11.50
N THR A 59 -19.37 -10.30 -12.35
CA THR A 59 -19.25 -10.50 -13.81
C THR A 59 -17.85 -10.28 -14.35
N ALA A 60 -16.94 -9.69 -13.58
CA ALA A 60 -15.64 -9.24 -14.05
C ALA A 60 -14.48 -9.73 -13.17
N TYR A 61 -13.29 -9.69 -13.72
CA TYR A 61 -12.01 -9.94 -13.03
C TYR A 61 -10.88 -9.34 -13.87
N VAL A 62 -9.66 -9.32 -13.33
CA VAL A 62 -8.45 -8.88 -14.06
C VAL A 62 -7.54 -10.06 -14.33
N GLU A 63 -6.94 -10.10 -15.53
CA GLU A 63 -6.02 -11.18 -15.93
C GLU A 63 -4.80 -10.68 -16.69
N SER A 64 -3.75 -11.52 -16.69
CA SER A 64 -2.70 -11.59 -17.69
C SER A 64 -2.68 -13.00 -18.25
N TRP A 65 -3.02 -13.16 -19.55
CA TRP A 65 -3.11 -14.44 -20.22
C TRP A 65 -2.15 -14.51 -21.41
N ARG A 66 -1.57 -15.70 -21.60
CA ARG A 66 -0.78 -16.11 -22.77
C ARG A 66 -1.16 -17.54 -23.16
N PRO A 67 -0.86 -18.00 -24.40
CA PRO A 67 -1.03 -19.39 -24.76
C PRO A 67 -0.34 -20.35 -23.78
N ALA A 68 -0.92 -21.54 -23.59
CA ALA A 68 -0.35 -22.55 -22.71
C ALA A 68 1.07 -22.95 -23.16
N GLY A 69 2.00 -22.96 -22.21
CA GLY A 69 3.43 -23.14 -22.45
C GLY A 69 4.25 -21.86 -22.50
N ASP A 70 3.59 -20.70 -22.73
CA ASP A 70 4.21 -19.39 -22.57
C ASP A 70 4.18 -18.95 -21.07
N LYS A 71 4.60 -17.73 -20.81
CA LYS A 71 4.55 -17.10 -19.48
C LYS A 71 3.73 -15.82 -19.54
N ALA A 72 2.97 -15.54 -18.47
CA ALA A 72 2.31 -14.27 -18.31
C ALA A 72 3.34 -13.12 -18.34
N GLN A 73 2.95 -11.98 -18.89
CA GLN A 73 3.82 -10.81 -18.95
C GLN A 73 3.92 -10.15 -17.57
N ASP A 74 5.08 -9.55 -17.29
CA ASP A 74 5.23 -8.66 -16.15
C ASP A 74 4.21 -7.53 -16.23
N GLY A 75 3.52 -7.30 -15.13
CA GLY A 75 2.45 -6.34 -15.04
C GLY A 75 2.02 -6.10 -13.60
N SER A 76 1.13 -5.16 -13.38
CA SER A 76 0.61 -4.83 -12.05
C SER A 76 -0.78 -4.22 -12.11
N LEU A 77 -1.46 -4.25 -10.98
CA LEU A 77 -2.56 -3.37 -10.67
C LEU A 77 -2.42 -2.92 -9.22
N GLU A 78 -2.79 -1.67 -8.94
CA GLU A 78 -2.62 -1.10 -7.61
C GLU A 78 -3.61 0.02 -7.34
N GLN A 79 -3.85 0.27 -6.06
CA GLN A 79 -4.63 1.40 -5.57
C GLN A 79 -4.02 1.92 -4.27
N VAL A 80 -3.89 3.23 -4.14
CA VAL A 80 -3.45 3.88 -2.89
C VAL A 80 -4.68 4.35 -2.12
N LEU A 81 -4.84 3.82 -0.93
CA LEU A 81 -5.89 4.19 0.02
C LEU A 81 -5.32 5.22 0.99
N THR A 82 -6.07 6.29 1.24
CA THR A 82 -5.65 7.36 2.14
C THR A 82 -6.69 7.66 3.21
N LYS A 83 -6.30 8.39 4.26
CA LYS A 83 -7.18 8.76 5.37
C LYS A 83 -7.81 7.53 6.04
N LEU A 84 -7.07 6.45 6.12
CA LEU A 84 -7.43 5.27 6.90
C LEU A 84 -7.12 5.52 8.39
N PRO A 85 -7.86 4.90 9.32
CA PRO A 85 -7.42 4.82 10.71
C PRO A 85 -6.04 4.18 10.82
N ALA A 86 -5.24 4.57 11.79
CA ALA A 86 -4.02 3.84 12.10
C ALA A 86 -4.36 2.44 12.61
N GLY A 87 -3.53 1.44 12.27
CA GLY A 87 -3.77 0.04 12.65
C GLY A 87 -3.22 -0.96 11.67
N THR A 88 -3.62 -2.21 11.84
CA THR A 88 -3.25 -3.32 10.96
C THR A 88 -4.37 -3.61 9.98
N TYR A 89 -3.99 -3.74 8.71
CA TYR A 89 -4.91 -4.04 7.61
C TYR A 89 -4.59 -5.40 7.02
N THR A 90 -5.63 -6.17 6.71
CA THR A 90 -5.52 -7.40 5.93
C THR A 90 -6.23 -7.20 4.60
N VAL A 91 -5.47 -7.31 3.53
CA VAL A 91 -5.99 -7.36 2.15
C VAL A 91 -6.16 -8.83 1.78
N THR A 92 -7.35 -9.20 1.30
CA THR A 92 -7.65 -10.56 0.81
C THR A 92 -8.17 -10.47 -0.61
N VAL A 93 -7.72 -11.38 -1.47
CA VAL A 93 -8.13 -11.49 -2.88
C VAL A 93 -8.40 -12.92 -3.27
N ALA A 94 -9.28 -13.14 -4.24
CA ALA A 94 -9.34 -14.38 -5.00
C ALA A 94 -8.33 -14.30 -6.15
N ALA A 95 -7.40 -15.24 -6.26
CA ALA A 95 -6.36 -15.18 -7.27
C ALA A 95 -5.86 -16.55 -7.71
N GLN A 96 -5.18 -16.57 -8.84
CA GLN A 96 -4.43 -17.74 -9.36
C GLN A 96 -3.23 -17.32 -10.20
N ASN A 97 -2.23 -18.20 -10.20
CA ASN A 97 -1.12 -18.21 -11.13
C ASN A 97 -0.91 -19.67 -11.57
N ILE A 98 -1.40 -20.04 -12.74
CA ILE A 98 -1.37 -21.41 -13.22
C ILE A 98 -0.73 -21.53 -14.61
N GLN A 99 -0.21 -22.72 -14.90
CA GLN A 99 0.13 -23.12 -16.25
C GLN A 99 -1.00 -24.04 -16.77
N GLN A 100 -1.78 -23.60 -17.76
CA GLN A 100 -3.02 -24.27 -18.19
C GLN A 100 -2.83 -25.72 -18.65
N ASN A 101 -1.64 -26.09 -19.13
CA ASN A 101 -1.32 -27.45 -19.50
C ASN A 101 -0.83 -28.33 -18.33
N THR A 102 -0.54 -27.73 -17.17
CA THR A 102 -0.15 -28.39 -15.92
C THR A 102 -0.77 -27.67 -14.72
N PRO A 103 -2.12 -27.59 -14.61
CA PRO A 103 -2.81 -26.68 -13.71
C PRO A 103 -2.57 -26.97 -12.22
N ASP A 104 -2.17 -28.19 -11.88
CA ASP A 104 -1.91 -28.61 -10.49
C ASP A 104 -0.46 -28.34 -10.03
N VAL A 105 0.40 -27.81 -10.92
CA VAL A 105 1.77 -27.46 -10.58
C VAL A 105 1.83 -26.02 -10.09
N VAL A 106 2.35 -25.84 -8.86
CA VAL A 106 2.52 -24.49 -8.27
C VAL A 106 3.45 -23.64 -9.13
N GLN A 107 2.98 -22.48 -9.51
CA GLN A 107 3.72 -21.45 -10.23
C GLN A 107 4.19 -20.36 -9.28
N THR A 108 5.17 -19.55 -9.70
CA THR A 108 5.79 -18.47 -8.94
C THR A 108 5.82 -17.16 -9.72
N GLY A 109 6.23 -16.07 -9.07
CA GLY A 109 6.42 -14.79 -9.74
C GLY A 109 5.16 -13.94 -9.80
N VAL A 110 4.20 -14.16 -8.89
CA VAL A 110 2.98 -13.36 -8.75
C VAL A 110 2.70 -13.13 -7.27
N TRP A 111 2.35 -11.91 -6.89
CA TRP A 111 2.08 -11.54 -5.49
C TRP A 111 0.86 -10.64 -5.35
N VAL A 112 0.08 -10.87 -4.29
CA VAL A 112 -0.74 -9.83 -3.69
C VAL A 112 0.13 -9.07 -2.69
N TYR A 113 -0.03 -7.74 -2.60
CA TYR A 113 0.78 -6.94 -1.70
C TYR A 113 -0.03 -5.84 -0.99
N ALA A 114 0.52 -5.42 0.15
CA ALA A 114 0.07 -4.28 0.93
C ALA A 114 1.31 -3.56 1.48
N ASN A 115 1.57 -2.33 1.04
CA ASN A 115 2.83 -1.63 1.21
C ASN A 115 4.01 -2.53 0.78
N GLU A 116 5.02 -2.69 1.61
CA GLU A 116 6.19 -3.55 1.31
C GLU A 116 5.94 -5.05 1.50
N ASN A 117 4.85 -5.42 2.20
CA ASN A 117 4.53 -6.81 2.48
C ASN A 117 3.84 -7.47 1.29
N LYS A 118 4.19 -8.73 1.03
CA LYS A 118 3.60 -9.48 -0.09
C LYS A 118 3.45 -10.96 0.21
N THR A 119 2.41 -11.56 -0.36
CA THR A 119 2.12 -12.98 -0.32
C THR A 119 2.13 -13.53 -1.74
N GLU A 120 2.91 -14.59 -1.99
CA GLU A 120 3.01 -15.20 -3.32
C GLU A 120 1.74 -15.97 -3.68
N VAL A 121 1.26 -15.78 -4.91
CA VAL A 121 0.08 -16.41 -5.48
C VAL A 121 0.48 -17.60 -6.35
N GLY A 122 -0.11 -18.76 -6.06
CA GLY A 122 0.09 -20.00 -6.82
C GLY A 122 -1.21 -20.56 -7.38
N LEU A 123 -1.64 -21.72 -6.88
CA LEU A 123 -2.87 -22.40 -7.31
C LEU A 123 -4.11 -21.54 -7.03
N PRO A 124 -5.26 -21.80 -7.71
CA PRO A 124 -6.49 -21.06 -7.45
C PRO A 124 -6.89 -21.07 -5.96
N GLY A 125 -7.13 -19.89 -5.38
CA GLY A 125 -7.48 -19.77 -3.96
C GLY A 125 -7.65 -18.33 -3.51
N GLU A 126 -7.91 -18.16 -2.22
CA GLU A 126 -7.85 -16.88 -1.54
C GLU A 126 -6.43 -16.64 -0.99
N TYR A 127 -5.95 -15.44 -1.14
CA TYR A 127 -4.63 -15.00 -0.66
C TYR A 127 -4.78 -13.73 0.15
N SER A 128 -4.08 -13.67 1.28
CA SER A 128 -4.11 -12.52 2.17
C SER A 128 -2.72 -12.00 2.46
N VAL A 129 -2.62 -10.70 2.65
CA VAL A 129 -1.42 -10.01 3.10
C VAL A 129 -1.81 -8.96 4.13
N THR A 130 -0.96 -8.77 5.14
CA THR A 130 -1.18 -7.78 6.19
C THR A 130 -0.15 -6.66 6.10
N ALA A 131 -0.58 -5.44 6.40
CA ALA A 131 0.30 -4.29 6.58
C ALA A 131 -0.20 -3.40 7.71
N THR A 132 0.72 -2.70 8.36
CA THR A 132 0.41 -1.72 9.40
C THR A 132 0.66 -0.32 8.86
N THR A 133 -0.24 0.62 9.12
CA THR A 133 -0.04 2.03 8.82
C THR A 133 -0.30 2.90 10.03
N VAL A 134 0.52 3.94 10.18
CA VAL A 134 0.39 4.97 11.22
C VAL A 134 -0.14 6.28 10.64
N ASP A 135 0.20 6.58 9.39
CA ASP A 135 -0.17 7.82 8.68
C ASP A 135 -1.51 7.72 7.93
N GLY A 136 -2.12 6.52 7.93
CA GLY A 136 -3.38 6.25 7.26
C GLY A 136 -3.27 6.09 5.74
N THR A 137 -2.07 5.84 5.23
CA THR A 137 -1.80 5.52 3.82
C THR A 137 -1.53 4.03 3.67
N LEU A 138 -2.19 3.38 2.72
CA LEU A 138 -2.01 1.96 2.41
C LEU A 138 -2.05 1.77 0.90
N GLU A 139 -0.96 1.33 0.33
CA GLU A 139 -0.91 0.87 -1.05
C GLU A 139 -1.24 -0.62 -1.10
N ILE A 140 -2.22 -0.98 -1.93
CA ILE A 140 -2.65 -2.36 -2.13
C ILE A 140 -2.55 -2.72 -3.61
N GLY A 141 -2.23 -3.99 -3.90
CA GLY A 141 -2.16 -4.36 -5.29
C GLY A 141 -1.81 -5.81 -5.58
N PHE A 142 -1.57 -6.04 -6.87
CA PHE A 142 -1.24 -7.34 -7.43
C PHE A 142 -0.09 -7.17 -8.44
N LEU A 143 1.00 -7.88 -8.23
CA LEU A 143 2.24 -7.76 -8.99
C LEU A 143 2.55 -9.06 -9.72
N ILE A 144 2.84 -8.95 -11.01
CA ILE A 144 3.35 -10.04 -11.85
C ILE A 144 4.77 -9.66 -12.27
N LYS A 145 5.76 -10.43 -11.82
CA LYS A 145 7.16 -10.22 -12.18
C LYS A 145 7.89 -11.55 -12.33
N GLY A 146 8.23 -11.91 -13.56
CA GLY A 146 8.87 -13.19 -13.86
C GLY A 146 7.95 -14.38 -13.59
N ALA A 147 6.64 -14.26 -13.82
CA ALA A 147 5.67 -15.34 -13.64
C ALA A 147 6.08 -16.59 -14.42
N THR A 148 5.92 -17.76 -13.78
CA THR A 148 6.13 -19.04 -14.46
C THR A 148 4.86 -19.62 -15.07
N GLY A 149 3.68 -19.16 -14.59
CA GLY A 149 2.38 -19.48 -15.18
C GLY A 149 2.08 -18.68 -16.45
N ASN A 150 1.12 -19.16 -17.23
CA ASN A 150 0.63 -18.48 -18.43
C ASN A 150 -0.74 -17.79 -18.21
N TYR A 151 -1.43 -18.14 -17.13
CA TYR A 151 -2.75 -17.63 -16.81
C TYR A 151 -2.82 -17.16 -15.37
N VAL A 152 -2.76 -15.86 -15.20
CA VAL A 152 -2.76 -15.16 -13.93
C VAL A 152 -4.05 -14.35 -13.82
N CYS A 153 -4.80 -14.52 -12.72
CA CYS A 153 -6.06 -13.81 -12.48
C CYS A 153 -6.13 -13.29 -11.04
N VAL A 154 -6.86 -12.20 -10.87
CA VAL A 154 -7.22 -11.65 -9.57
C VAL A 154 -8.59 -11.00 -9.61
N ASP A 155 -9.32 -11.11 -8.48
CA ASP A 155 -10.63 -10.51 -8.28
C ASP A 155 -10.92 -10.35 -6.78
N ASN A 156 -12.02 -9.67 -6.46
CA ASN A 156 -12.61 -9.61 -5.13
C ASN A 156 -11.62 -9.17 -4.05
N PHE A 157 -11.06 -7.97 -4.22
CA PHE A 157 -10.27 -7.33 -3.17
C PHE A 157 -11.16 -7.01 -1.97
N ARG A 158 -10.76 -7.48 -0.79
CA ARG A 158 -11.39 -7.17 0.48
C ARG A 158 -10.37 -6.57 1.42
N LEU A 159 -10.82 -5.67 2.28
CA LEU A 159 -9.99 -5.00 3.26
C LEU A 159 -10.63 -5.12 4.64
N THR A 160 -9.88 -5.61 5.61
CA THR A 160 -10.28 -5.57 7.01
C THR A 160 -9.26 -4.79 7.83
N HIS A 161 -9.71 -4.15 8.88
CA HIS A 161 -8.92 -3.35 9.81
C HIS A 161 -9.00 -3.93 11.22
N GLU A 162 -7.88 -3.97 11.88
CA GLU A 162 -7.74 -4.25 13.30
C GLU A 162 -7.16 -3.02 14.01
N GLU A 163 -7.81 -2.63 15.11
CA GLU A 163 -7.29 -1.57 15.97
C GLU A 163 -5.87 -1.90 16.45
N PRO A 164 -5.03 -0.88 16.69
CA PRO A 164 -3.67 -1.08 17.15
C PRO A 164 -3.58 -1.92 18.43
N THR A 165 -2.67 -2.87 18.43
CA THR A 165 -2.31 -3.70 19.59
C THR A 165 -0.95 -3.29 20.16
N GLU A 166 -0.53 -3.87 21.28
CA GLU A 166 0.82 -3.67 21.82
C GLU A 166 1.94 -3.92 20.78
N GLU A 167 1.74 -4.90 19.88
CA GLU A 167 2.71 -5.22 18.83
C GLU A 167 2.73 -4.13 17.74
N THR A 168 1.56 -3.63 17.34
CA THR A 168 1.47 -2.52 16.37
C THR A 168 2.04 -1.23 16.93
N TYR A 169 1.88 -0.98 18.23
CA TYR A 169 2.54 0.18 18.87
C TYR A 169 4.06 0.09 18.89
N ALA A 170 4.64 -1.09 18.90
CA ALA A 170 6.08 -1.25 18.75
C ALA A 170 6.54 -0.74 17.36
N VAL A 171 5.79 -1.03 16.30
CA VAL A 171 6.03 -0.51 14.94
C VAL A 171 5.90 1.02 14.93
N PHE A 172 4.83 1.57 15.52
CA PHE A 172 4.63 3.02 15.58
C PHE A 172 5.74 3.74 16.33
N ARG A 173 6.26 3.14 17.40
CA ARG A 173 7.42 3.68 18.14
C ARG A 173 8.69 3.69 17.30
N GLU A 174 8.92 2.65 16.50
CA GLU A 174 10.05 2.58 15.59
C GLU A 174 9.95 3.67 14.52
N GLU A 175 8.78 3.81 13.87
CA GLU A 175 8.55 4.84 12.85
C GLU A 175 8.68 6.25 13.44
N MET A 176 8.12 6.52 14.61
CA MET A 176 8.31 7.80 15.30
C MET A 176 9.78 8.04 15.64
N GLY A 177 10.52 7.00 16.02
CA GLY A 177 11.96 7.11 16.28
C GLY A 177 12.75 7.53 15.03
N LYS A 178 12.40 6.99 13.86
CA LYS A 178 12.99 7.37 12.56
C LYS A 178 12.67 8.83 12.23
N LEU A 179 11.42 9.23 12.37
CA LEU A 179 10.98 10.59 12.10
C LEU A 179 11.63 11.61 13.06
N LEU A 180 11.75 11.26 14.33
CA LEU A 180 12.46 12.06 15.31
C LEU A 180 13.94 12.25 14.98
N ALA A 181 14.62 11.17 14.55
CA ALA A 181 16.00 11.24 14.10
C ALA A 181 16.20 12.09 12.84
N GLU A 182 15.17 12.19 12.00
CA GLU A 182 15.14 13.10 10.85
C GLU A 182 14.98 14.55 11.30
N ALA A 183 14.06 14.83 12.24
CA ALA A 183 13.86 16.15 12.80
C ALA A 183 15.12 16.69 13.50
N GLU A 184 15.86 15.83 14.20
CA GLU A 184 17.11 16.18 14.90
C GLU A 184 18.28 16.53 13.97
N LYS A 185 18.22 16.17 12.71
CA LYS A 185 19.21 16.57 11.68
C LYS A 185 18.98 17.99 11.15
N ILE A 186 17.85 18.60 11.48
CA ILE A 186 17.55 19.98 11.10
C ILE A 186 18.37 20.92 11.96
N ASP A 187 19.41 21.49 11.39
CA ASP A 187 20.45 22.25 12.10
C ASP A 187 20.22 23.78 12.09
N GLU A 188 19.25 24.25 11.30
CA GLU A 188 18.93 25.67 11.21
C GLU A 188 18.05 26.11 12.39
N GLN A 189 18.56 27.02 13.22
CA GLN A 189 17.84 27.58 14.37
C GLN A 189 17.28 28.96 14.00
N LEU A 190 16.06 28.98 13.51
CA LEU A 190 15.33 30.22 13.20
C LEU A 190 14.35 30.57 14.34
N SER A 191 14.12 31.85 14.56
CA SER A 191 13.11 32.33 15.53
C SER A 191 11.74 32.49 14.86
N THR A 192 11.32 31.48 14.07
CA THR A 192 10.05 31.49 13.35
C THR A 192 8.97 30.68 14.09
N PRO A 193 7.69 30.94 13.83
CA PRO A 193 6.59 30.12 14.36
C PRO A 193 6.75 28.64 14.02
N GLU A 194 7.22 28.31 12.79
CA GLU A 194 7.42 26.95 12.31
C GLU A 194 8.54 26.25 13.07
N GLN A 195 9.65 26.95 13.37
CA GLN A 195 10.72 26.40 14.21
C GLN A 195 10.21 26.12 15.64
N LYS A 196 9.41 27.01 16.18
CA LYS A 196 8.81 26.78 17.50
C LYS A 196 7.90 25.57 17.50
N ALA A 197 7.04 25.44 16.49
CA ALA A 197 6.14 24.30 16.33
C ALA A 197 6.93 22.98 16.17
N LEU A 198 8.02 22.99 15.41
CA LEU A 198 8.90 21.82 15.26
C LEU A 198 9.53 21.42 16.60
N ASN A 199 10.06 22.39 17.36
CA ASN A 199 10.66 22.12 18.67
C ASN A 199 9.63 21.55 19.68
N GLU A 200 8.40 22.04 19.66
CA GLU A 200 7.30 21.54 20.49
C GLU A 200 6.91 20.12 20.10
N ALA A 201 6.82 19.82 18.80
CA ALA A 201 6.52 18.49 18.29
C ALA A 201 7.64 17.49 18.62
N VAL A 202 8.90 17.89 18.47
CA VAL A 202 10.08 17.07 18.88
C VAL A 202 10.04 16.77 20.37
N ALA A 203 9.76 17.77 21.22
CA ALA A 203 9.67 17.56 22.66
C ALA A 203 8.53 16.60 23.03
N THR A 204 7.37 16.72 22.37
CA THR A 204 6.22 15.83 22.55
C THR A 204 6.56 14.41 22.14
N ALA A 205 7.16 14.21 20.95
CA ALA A 205 7.56 12.90 20.46
C ALA A 205 8.54 12.20 21.42
N LYS A 206 9.55 12.93 21.93
CA LYS A 206 10.48 12.40 22.95
C LYS A 206 9.77 12.00 24.24
N ALA A 207 8.83 12.79 24.70
CA ALA A 207 8.06 12.51 25.91
C ALA A 207 7.19 11.25 25.75
N ILE A 208 6.55 11.08 24.60
CA ILE A 208 5.75 9.88 24.28
C ILE A 208 6.66 8.63 24.17
N LEU A 209 7.79 8.74 23.48
CA LEU A 209 8.73 7.61 23.36
C LEU A 209 9.34 7.20 24.70
N ALA A 210 9.44 8.10 25.67
CA ALA A 210 9.92 7.81 27.01
C ALA A 210 8.89 7.10 27.91
N GLN A 211 7.60 7.10 27.51
CA GLN A 211 6.54 6.43 28.27
C GLN A 211 6.46 4.95 27.90
N SER A 212 5.94 4.12 28.82
CA SER A 212 5.60 2.73 28.55
C SER A 212 4.22 2.60 27.88
N SER A 213 3.41 3.66 27.94
CA SER A 213 2.09 3.75 27.29
C SER A 213 2.24 4.09 25.82
N TRP A 214 1.30 3.63 25.01
CA TRP A 214 1.14 3.98 23.61
C TRP A 214 0.20 5.18 23.38
N GLU A 215 -0.44 5.66 24.46
CA GLU A 215 -1.41 6.75 24.38
C GLU A 215 -0.78 8.01 23.76
N GLY A 216 -1.45 8.56 22.74
CA GLY A 216 -1.02 9.76 22.04
C GLY A 216 0.11 9.55 21.01
N ILE A 217 0.54 8.31 20.73
CA ILE A 217 1.67 8.08 19.81
C ILE A 217 1.32 8.46 18.38
N ILE A 218 0.08 8.20 17.94
CA ILE A 218 -0.39 8.48 16.58
C ILE A 218 -0.50 10.00 16.37
N GLU A 219 -1.08 10.70 17.32
CA GLU A 219 -1.21 12.15 17.30
C GLU A 219 0.16 12.84 17.33
N ALA A 220 1.08 12.32 18.14
CA ALA A 220 2.44 12.85 18.21
C ALA A 220 3.23 12.60 16.93
N TYR A 221 3.07 11.42 16.29
CA TYR A 221 3.65 11.12 14.99
C TYR A 221 3.17 12.11 13.93
N THR A 222 1.86 12.24 13.78
CA THR A 222 1.24 13.15 12.81
C THR A 222 1.65 14.61 13.04
N ALA A 223 1.71 15.03 14.31
CA ALA A 223 2.13 16.39 14.66
C ALA A 223 3.61 16.63 14.30
N LEU A 224 4.48 15.65 14.52
CA LEU A 224 5.91 15.76 14.21
C LEU A 224 6.15 15.78 12.68
N ASP A 225 5.49 14.91 11.93
CA ASP A 225 5.59 14.87 10.48
C ASP A 225 5.15 16.19 9.84
N ASN A 226 3.97 16.68 10.22
CA ASN A 226 3.48 17.97 9.77
C ASN A 226 4.41 19.15 10.16
N ALA A 227 5.00 19.12 11.35
CA ALA A 227 5.91 20.17 11.79
C ALA A 227 7.23 20.17 10.99
N ILE A 228 7.78 19.00 10.67
CA ILE A 228 8.95 18.86 9.78
C ILE A 228 8.64 19.41 8.38
N PHE A 229 7.51 19.00 7.81
CA PHE A 229 7.09 19.48 6.49
C PHE A 229 6.94 21.00 6.47
N ASN A 230 6.15 21.57 7.39
CA ASN A 230 5.89 23.01 7.47
C ASN A 230 7.17 23.83 7.70
N TYR A 231 8.06 23.34 8.54
CA TYR A 231 9.36 23.98 8.76
C TYR A 231 10.20 24.00 7.47
N ARG A 232 10.36 22.86 6.80
CA ARG A 232 11.08 22.78 5.53
C ARG A 232 10.45 23.65 4.45
N PHE A 233 9.13 23.63 4.37
CA PHE A 233 8.39 24.46 3.42
C PHE A 233 8.59 25.97 3.68
N SER A 234 8.68 26.39 4.94
CA SER A 234 8.94 27.80 5.31
C SER A 234 10.32 28.30 4.90
N LEU A 235 11.27 27.37 4.69
CA LEU A 235 12.63 27.68 4.19
C LEU A 235 12.72 27.72 2.66
N ALA A 236 11.69 27.25 1.97
CA ALA A 236 11.69 27.16 0.51
C ALA A 236 11.65 28.56 -0.13
N SER A 237 12.43 28.75 -1.18
CA SER A 237 12.47 29.97 -1.97
C SER A 237 12.76 29.61 -3.43
N PRO A 238 12.59 30.54 -4.40
CA PRO A 238 12.96 30.29 -5.78
C PRO A 238 14.44 29.89 -5.97
N ASP A 239 15.33 30.39 -5.10
CA ASP A 239 16.76 30.08 -5.15
C ASP A 239 17.14 28.84 -4.33
N LYS A 240 16.26 28.41 -3.41
CA LYS A 240 16.42 27.21 -2.58
C LYS A 240 15.07 26.48 -2.51
N PRO A 241 14.63 25.81 -3.58
CA PRO A 241 13.37 25.08 -3.57
C PRO A 241 13.43 23.90 -2.62
N MET A 242 12.30 23.60 -1.99
CA MET A 242 12.16 22.37 -1.21
C MET A 242 12.04 21.17 -2.17
N ASP A 243 12.82 20.13 -1.92
CA ASP A 243 12.61 18.85 -2.59
C ASP A 243 11.40 18.14 -1.95
N VAL A 244 10.34 18.01 -2.73
CA VAL A 244 9.09 17.33 -2.33
C VAL A 244 8.94 15.96 -3.01
N THR A 245 9.98 15.45 -3.64
CA THR A 245 9.95 14.19 -4.39
C THR A 245 9.47 13.02 -3.53
N SER A 246 9.88 12.98 -2.26
CA SER A 246 9.45 11.94 -1.32
C SER A 246 7.96 11.96 -0.96
N TYR A 247 7.27 13.07 -1.21
CA TYR A 247 5.82 13.22 -1.02
C TYR A 247 5.03 12.92 -2.29
N MET A 248 5.71 12.65 -3.40
CA MET A 248 5.08 12.31 -4.68
C MET A 248 5.07 10.80 -4.86
N THR A 249 3.93 10.25 -5.23
CA THR A 249 3.84 8.87 -5.67
C THR A 249 4.48 8.74 -7.05
N ASN A 250 5.40 7.79 -7.22
CA ASN A 250 5.99 7.43 -8.51
C ASN A 250 6.54 8.63 -9.31
N PRO A 251 7.43 9.46 -8.74
CA PRO A 251 7.92 10.66 -9.41
C PRO A 251 8.78 10.37 -10.66
N GLY A 252 9.33 9.16 -10.76
CA GLY A 252 10.15 8.69 -11.88
C GLY A 252 9.39 7.91 -12.94
N PHE A 253 8.07 7.72 -12.78
CA PHE A 253 7.23 6.89 -13.67
C PHE A 253 7.66 5.41 -13.75
N GLU A 254 8.42 4.92 -12.77
CA GLU A 254 8.89 3.53 -12.73
C GLU A 254 7.71 2.54 -12.63
N ASP A 255 6.62 2.97 -12.00
CA ASP A 255 5.34 2.28 -11.96
C ASP A 255 4.31 2.92 -12.91
N SER A 256 4.70 3.12 -14.16
CA SER A 256 3.86 3.74 -15.20
C SER A 256 3.42 5.17 -14.83
N THR A 257 2.12 5.51 -14.80
CA THR A 257 1.62 6.83 -14.42
C THR A 257 0.86 6.84 -13.08
N VAL A 258 1.19 5.90 -12.17
CA VAL A 258 0.62 5.82 -10.81
C VAL A 258 0.76 7.15 -10.08
N GLY A 259 -0.31 7.57 -9.40
CA GLY A 259 -0.34 8.85 -8.68
C GLY A 259 -0.43 10.09 -9.58
N TRP A 260 -0.52 9.90 -10.91
CA TRP A 260 -0.58 10.99 -11.87
C TRP A 260 -1.89 11.00 -12.65
N ILE A 261 -2.53 12.16 -12.77
CA ILE A 261 -3.62 12.35 -13.74
C ILE A 261 -2.99 12.46 -15.12
N ASN A 262 -3.34 11.53 -15.99
CA ASN A 262 -2.72 11.37 -17.29
C ASN A 262 -3.67 11.83 -18.40
N GLY A 263 -3.32 12.91 -19.10
CA GLY A 263 -4.04 13.45 -20.23
C GLY A 263 -3.53 12.95 -21.61
N GLY A 264 -3.20 11.64 -21.71
CA GLY A 264 -2.75 11.06 -23.00
C GLY A 264 -1.26 10.69 -23.07
N PHE A 265 -0.54 10.83 -21.97
CA PHE A 265 0.86 10.40 -21.86
C PHE A 265 0.97 8.90 -21.58
N ASN A 266 2.07 8.30 -21.99
CA ASN A 266 2.39 6.90 -21.74
C ASN A 266 3.74 6.78 -21.03
N SER A 267 3.84 5.83 -20.11
CA SER A 267 5.13 5.41 -19.57
C SER A 267 5.87 4.53 -20.58
N GLN A 268 7.14 4.81 -20.80
CA GLN A 268 8.02 4.09 -21.72
C GLN A 268 9.32 3.69 -21.05
N ASN A 269 9.89 2.58 -21.47
CA ASN A 269 11.15 2.04 -20.97
C ASN A 269 12.22 1.88 -22.05
N ASN A 270 12.00 2.45 -23.24
CA ASN A 270 13.02 2.44 -24.30
C ASN A 270 14.10 3.50 -24.04
N ASP A 271 15.17 3.50 -24.84
CA ASP A 271 16.30 4.41 -24.69
C ASP A 271 16.18 5.69 -25.54
N ALA A 272 14.98 6.04 -26.00
CA ALA A 272 14.76 7.21 -26.84
C ALA A 272 14.96 8.53 -26.08
N PHE A 273 14.71 8.53 -24.75
CA PHE A 273 14.93 9.67 -23.87
C PHE A 273 16.20 9.48 -23.04
N GLY A 274 17.29 10.11 -23.46
CA GLY A 274 18.62 9.93 -22.86
C GLY A 274 18.82 10.58 -21.48
N LEU A 275 17.85 11.34 -20.95
CA LEU A 275 17.93 12.02 -19.64
C LEU A 275 17.06 11.35 -18.56
N LYS A 276 16.48 10.18 -18.83
CA LYS A 276 15.67 9.47 -17.84
C LYS A 276 16.49 9.07 -16.62
N VAL A 277 15.84 9.10 -15.47
CA VAL A 277 16.32 8.53 -14.21
C VAL A 277 15.55 7.25 -13.96
N GLY A 278 16.25 6.14 -13.70
CA GLY A 278 15.62 4.82 -13.62
C GLY A 278 15.37 4.19 -15.01
N ASP A 279 14.40 3.28 -15.06
CA ASP A 279 14.12 2.47 -16.25
C ASP A 279 13.02 3.07 -17.13
N TYR A 280 12.20 3.95 -16.59
CA TYR A 280 11.00 4.47 -17.26
C TYR A 280 11.03 6.00 -17.38
N TYR A 281 10.20 6.51 -18.26
CA TYR A 281 9.91 7.93 -18.42
C TYR A 281 8.49 8.10 -19.00
N CYS A 282 7.92 9.29 -18.86
CA CYS A 282 6.61 9.62 -19.41
C CYS A 282 6.80 10.33 -20.75
N GLU A 283 6.08 9.89 -21.79
CA GLU A 283 6.12 10.52 -23.11
C GLU A 283 4.72 10.72 -23.70
N PHE A 284 4.61 11.73 -24.54
CA PHE A 284 3.50 11.92 -25.46
C PHE A 284 4.05 11.90 -26.89
N TRP A 285 3.47 11.05 -27.72
CA TRP A 285 3.85 10.92 -29.11
C TRP A 285 2.68 11.30 -30.01
N GLY A 286 2.67 12.55 -30.51
CA GLY A 286 1.60 13.06 -31.35
C GLY A 286 1.59 14.58 -31.44
N LEU A 287 0.47 15.15 -31.93
CA LEU A 287 0.28 16.59 -31.89
C LEU A 287 -0.16 17.00 -30.48
N VAL A 288 0.64 17.86 -29.85
CA VAL A 288 0.32 18.38 -28.51
C VAL A 288 -0.85 19.36 -28.64
N THR A 289 -1.84 19.19 -27.78
CA THR A 289 -2.99 20.09 -27.63
C THR A 289 -2.99 20.73 -26.25
N ASP A 290 -3.79 21.77 -26.03
CA ASP A 290 -3.89 22.45 -24.74
C ASP A 290 -4.50 21.55 -23.63
N THR A 291 -5.00 20.35 -23.99
CA THR A 291 -5.56 19.36 -23.07
C THR A 291 -4.60 18.22 -22.71
N ASP A 292 -3.44 18.16 -23.39
CA ASP A 292 -2.44 17.12 -23.13
C ASP A 292 -1.61 17.53 -21.91
N THR A 293 -1.93 16.92 -20.78
CA THR A 293 -1.29 17.22 -19.48
C THR A 293 -0.99 15.95 -18.71
N VAL A 294 0.05 16.01 -17.91
CA VAL A 294 0.29 15.11 -16.79
C VAL A 294 0.33 15.97 -15.53
N SER A 295 -0.44 15.64 -14.52
CA SER A 295 -0.50 16.40 -13.28
C SER A 295 -0.57 15.48 -12.06
N TYR A 296 -0.08 15.98 -10.94
CA TYR A 296 -0.13 15.34 -9.64
C TYR A 296 -1.22 16.00 -8.78
N THR A 297 -2.03 15.21 -8.05
CA THR A 297 -3.08 15.70 -7.15
C THR A 297 -2.88 15.22 -5.73
#